data_c6c067512e263df253986732c237b8ec
#
_entry.id   c6c067512e263df253986732c237b8ec
#
_cell.length_a   1.000
_cell.length_b   1.000
_cell.length_c   1.000
_cell.angle_alpha   90.00
_cell.angle_beta   90.00
_cell.angle_gamma   90.00
#
_symmetry.space_group_name_H-M   'P 1'
#
loop_
_entity.id
_entity.type
_entity.pdbx_description
1 polymer ?
#
loop_
_entity_poly.entity_id
_entity_poly.type
_entity_poly.pdbx_seq_one_letter_code
_entity_poly.pdbx_strand_id
1 'polypeptide(L)'
;MKKYISSCLAICCLSGAIYANEVEYDAQKIADIFYQLNADPKNPKAKVNHAKGFCAMGTFEPDLSINKEVDVPLLTHKSLPIQVRYSLGGAFKDDKSKTRGMAIRITDPKDSASWTMVMLNTEINFAKNPKEFGQFFEMRLPVNGKVDQEKISKMIQEVDSYRNFAAYTDKIGISKSVANTPFFSIHTFYFKQADRENYLPARWKLVPSEGVAYLNEAQMKSASSDFLKEDFQNRIKANKPVEYKMYLVYANKNDITNETTALWSGKHKESLVGTFKVNALSDEDCNFDVYFPSDVPQGVNPPQDPLFDIRNEAYAITFGKRQ
;
A
#
# COMPACT_ATOMS: atom_id res chain seq x y z
N MET A 1 1.83 -17.19 -86.22
CA MET A 1 1.05 -17.24 -84.97
C MET A 1 1.92 -16.74 -83.80
N LYS A 2 1.78 -15.49 -83.38
CA LYS A 2 2.56 -14.88 -82.27
C LYS A 2 1.73 -14.94 -81.04
N LYS A 3 2.23 -15.64 -79.99
CA LYS A 3 1.59 -15.67 -78.66
C LYS A 3 2.13 -14.47 -77.86
N TYR A 4 1.22 -13.61 -77.38
CA TYR A 4 1.50 -12.56 -76.40
C TYR A 4 1.38 -13.18 -75.02
N ILE A 5 2.44 -13.08 -74.21
CA ILE A 5 2.47 -13.43 -72.82
C ILE A 5 2.27 -12.11 -72.06
N SER A 6 1.11 -11.96 -71.39
CA SER A 6 0.81 -10.82 -70.52
C SER A 6 1.35 -11.13 -69.14
N SER A 7 2.34 -10.36 -68.68
CA SER A 7 2.87 -10.43 -67.29
C SER A 7 2.05 -9.52 -66.40
N CYS A 8 1.25 -10.09 -65.51
CA CYS A 8 0.61 -9.36 -64.40
C CYS A 8 1.63 -9.17 -63.26
N LEU A 9 2.04 -7.93 -63.06
CA LEU A 9 2.80 -7.52 -61.88
C LEU A 9 1.86 -7.39 -60.71
N ALA A 10 1.90 -8.30 -59.76
CA ALA A 10 1.18 -8.18 -58.50
C ALA A 10 1.98 -7.27 -57.55
N ILE A 11 1.49 -6.06 -57.33
CA ILE A 11 2.02 -5.15 -56.29
C ILE A 11 1.46 -5.62 -54.93
N CYS A 12 2.30 -6.31 -54.15
CA CYS A 12 2.04 -6.56 -52.73
C CYS A 12 2.24 -5.28 -51.95
N CYS A 13 1.13 -4.61 -51.63
CA CYS A 13 1.14 -3.57 -50.59
C CYS A 13 1.36 -4.22 -49.22
N LEU A 14 2.57 -4.22 -48.71
CA LEU A 14 2.89 -4.51 -47.33
C LEU A 14 2.36 -3.33 -46.49
N SER A 15 1.14 -3.44 -45.97
CA SER A 15 0.65 -2.62 -44.90
C SER A 15 1.41 -2.99 -43.60
N GLY A 16 2.53 -2.33 -43.36
CA GLY A 16 3.20 -2.40 -42.09
C GLY A 16 2.28 -1.81 -41.00
N ALA A 17 1.65 -2.67 -40.25
CA ALA A 17 1.00 -2.24 -39.01
C ALA A 17 2.10 -1.70 -38.08
N ILE A 18 2.15 -0.39 -37.93
CA ILE A 18 2.94 0.25 -36.88
C ILE A 18 2.26 -0.14 -35.58
N TYR A 19 2.71 -1.23 -34.95
CA TYR A 19 2.40 -1.47 -33.54
C TYR A 19 3.07 -0.33 -32.77
N ALA A 20 2.29 0.63 -32.34
CA ALA A 20 2.73 1.54 -31.29
C ALA A 20 3.13 0.66 -30.11
N ASN A 21 4.43 0.59 -29.79
CA ASN A 21 4.91 -0.11 -28.61
C ASN A 21 4.18 0.48 -27.42
N GLU A 22 3.23 -0.27 -26.87
CA GLU A 22 2.53 0.13 -25.65
C GLU A 22 3.59 0.26 -24.56
N VAL A 23 3.67 1.41 -23.91
CA VAL A 23 4.69 1.67 -22.90
C VAL A 23 4.48 0.69 -21.75
N GLU A 24 5.36 -0.27 -21.63
CA GLU A 24 5.31 -1.23 -20.54
C GLU A 24 5.78 -0.58 -19.24
N TYR A 25 5.02 -0.76 -18.18
CA TYR A 25 5.35 -0.29 -16.83
C TYR A 25 5.82 -1.47 -15.99
N ASP A 26 7.10 -1.79 -16.10
CA ASP A 26 7.77 -2.75 -15.23
C ASP A 26 8.21 -2.09 -13.90
N ALA A 27 8.76 -2.90 -12.99
CA ALA A 27 9.21 -2.45 -11.69
C ALA A 27 10.37 -1.44 -11.77
N GLN A 28 11.27 -1.60 -12.76
CA GLN A 28 12.39 -0.68 -12.97
C GLN A 28 11.88 0.70 -13.39
N LYS A 29 10.98 0.76 -14.38
CA LYS A 29 10.38 2.02 -14.82
C LYS A 29 9.61 2.71 -13.70
N ILE A 30 8.84 1.96 -12.90
CA ILE A 30 8.12 2.51 -11.75
C ILE A 30 9.10 3.10 -10.72
N ALA A 31 10.18 2.37 -10.41
CA ALA A 31 11.22 2.86 -9.51
C ALA A 31 11.88 4.14 -10.04
N ASP A 32 12.20 4.19 -11.34
CA ASP A 32 12.81 5.36 -11.97
C ASP A 32 11.88 6.58 -11.94
N ILE A 33 10.58 6.40 -12.16
CA ILE A 33 9.57 7.46 -12.00
C ILE A 33 9.58 7.99 -10.55
N PHE A 34 9.65 7.13 -9.55
CA PHE A 34 9.72 7.57 -8.15
C PHE A 34 10.98 8.39 -7.87
N TYR A 35 12.14 8.00 -8.40
CA TYR A 35 13.37 8.77 -8.25
C TYR A 35 13.30 10.11 -8.98
N GLN A 36 12.73 10.16 -10.18
CA GLN A 36 12.54 11.42 -10.92
C GLN A 36 11.61 12.39 -10.18
N LEU A 37 10.58 11.87 -9.50
CA LEU A 37 9.61 12.70 -8.77
C LEU A 37 10.15 13.19 -7.42
N ASN A 38 10.86 12.34 -6.69
CA ASN A 38 11.00 12.49 -5.24
C ASN A 38 12.43 12.32 -4.71
N ALA A 39 13.43 12.07 -5.57
CA ALA A 39 14.81 11.95 -5.08
C ALA A 39 15.28 13.27 -4.47
N ASP A 40 15.89 13.19 -3.30
CA ASP A 40 16.53 14.32 -2.66
C ASP A 40 18.05 14.26 -2.94
N PRO A 41 18.61 15.19 -3.76
CA PRO A 41 20.03 15.21 -4.05
C PRO A 41 20.91 15.39 -2.80
N LYS A 42 20.37 15.97 -1.71
CA LYS A 42 21.07 16.15 -0.43
C LYS A 42 21.02 14.89 0.43
N ASN A 43 20.10 13.98 0.16
CA ASN A 43 19.97 12.70 0.86
C ASN A 43 19.63 11.57 -0.11
N PRO A 44 20.61 11.12 -0.92
CA PRO A 44 20.38 10.14 -1.99
C PRO A 44 19.94 8.76 -1.48
N LYS A 45 20.16 8.47 -0.19
CA LYS A 45 19.74 7.23 0.46
C LYS A 45 18.32 7.31 1.06
N ALA A 46 17.64 8.47 0.97
CA ALA A 46 16.26 8.60 1.45
C ALA A 46 15.28 7.77 0.62
N LYS A 47 14.18 7.37 1.26
CA LYS A 47 13.07 6.75 0.53
C LYS A 47 12.45 7.75 -0.45
N VAL A 48 12.21 7.30 -1.68
CA VAL A 48 11.58 8.11 -2.74
C VAL A 48 10.06 7.97 -2.77
N ASN A 49 9.49 7.06 -1.99
CA ASN A 49 8.04 6.97 -1.75
C ASN A 49 7.80 6.63 -0.28
N HIS A 50 6.71 7.13 0.28
CA HIS A 50 6.51 7.12 1.72
C HIS A 50 7.75 7.69 2.46
N ALA A 51 8.31 8.76 1.93
CA ALA A 51 9.62 9.30 2.35
C ALA A 51 9.62 9.78 3.80
N LYS A 52 8.60 10.55 4.21
CA LYS A 52 8.45 10.97 5.60
C LYS A 52 7.79 9.88 6.43
N GLY A 53 8.44 9.50 7.51
CA GLY A 53 7.93 8.53 8.46
C GLY A 53 8.75 8.51 9.74
N PHE A 54 8.23 7.78 10.73
CA PHE A 54 8.93 7.52 11.98
C PHE A 54 8.69 6.08 12.44
N CYS A 55 9.62 5.59 13.25
CA CYS A 55 9.71 4.20 13.69
C CYS A 55 9.23 4.06 15.12
N ALA A 56 8.49 3.00 15.37
CA ALA A 56 7.96 2.68 16.68
C ALA A 56 8.04 1.16 16.93
N MET A 57 7.91 0.78 18.17
CA MET A 57 7.93 -0.61 18.62
C MET A 57 6.73 -0.89 19.52
N GLY A 58 6.42 -2.16 19.68
CA GLY A 58 5.33 -2.59 20.51
C GLY A 58 5.15 -4.09 20.51
N THR A 59 3.93 -4.53 20.78
CA THR A 59 3.54 -5.94 20.81
C THR A 59 2.28 -6.16 19.99
N PHE A 60 2.18 -7.36 19.43
CA PHE A 60 0.96 -7.92 18.89
C PHE A 60 0.48 -9.05 19.80
N GLU A 61 -0.75 -8.95 20.27
CA GLU A 61 -1.41 -9.95 21.10
C GLU A 61 -2.53 -10.61 20.27
N PRO A 62 -2.30 -11.81 19.67
CA PRO A 62 -3.34 -12.54 18.97
C PRO A 62 -4.54 -12.86 19.86
N ASP A 63 -5.75 -12.77 19.30
CA ASP A 63 -6.94 -13.38 19.88
C ASP A 63 -6.94 -14.87 19.52
N LEU A 64 -6.71 -15.74 20.51
CA LEU A 64 -6.55 -17.17 20.28
C LEU A 64 -7.82 -17.83 19.70
N SER A 65 -8.98 -17.17 19.76
CA SER A 65 -10.21 -17.67 19.14
C SER A 65 -10.12 -17.74 17.61
N ILE A 66 -9.27 -16.91 16.97
CA ILE A 66 -9.07 -16.91 15.52
C ILE A 66 -8.54 -18.24 15.00
N ASN A 67 -7.82 -19.00 15.82
CA ASN A 67 -7.28 -20.32 15.47
C ASN A 67 -8.36 -21.39 15.23
N LYS A 68 -9.62 -21.10 15.57
CA LYS A 68 -10.77 -21.94 15.19
C LYS A 68 -11.22 -21.69 13.74
N GLU A 69 -10.77 -20.62 13.13
CA GLU A 69 -11.16 -20.22 11.78
C GLU A 69 -10.02 -20.37 10.77
N VAL A 70 -8.80 -19.99 11.16
CA VAL A 70 -7.63 -20.01 10.28
C VAL A 70 -6.45 -20.77 10.93
N ASP A 71 -5.72 -21.51 10.11
CA ASP A 71 -4.51 -22.25 10.48
C ASP A 71 -3.27 -21.41 10.11
N VAL A 72 -2.90 -20.49 11.00
CA VAL A 72 -1.72 -19.63 10.90
C VAL A 72 -0.90 -19.77 12.19
N PRO A 73 0.17 -20.57 12.20
CA PRO A 73 0.94 -20.85 13.42
C PRO A 73 1.39 -19.62 14.20
N LEU A 74 1.75 -18.55 13.50
CA LEU A 74 2.14 -17.26 14.13
C LEU A 74 1.04 -16.70 15.05
N LEU A 75 -0.24 -16.99 14.79
CA LEU A 75 -1.38 -16.52 15.59
C LEU A 75 -1.63 -17.38 16.85
N THR A 76 -0.86 -18.43 17.09
CA THR A 76 -0.99 -19.27 18.31
C THR A 76 -0.21 -18.70 19.50
N HIS A 77 0.64 -17.69 19.28
CA HIS A 77 1.42 -17.05 20.33
C HIS A 77 0.57 -16.17 21.23
N LYS A 78 1.00 -15.99 22.49
CA LYS A 78 0.33 -15.06 23.42
C LYS A 78 0.67 -13.60 23.10
N SER A 79 1.90 -13.34 22.72
CA SER A 79 2.39 -12.00 22.39
C SER A 79 3.63 -12.12 21.51
N LEU A 80 3.75 -11.22 20.55
CA LEU A 80 4.86 -11.14 19.59
C LEU A 80 5.39 -9.72 19.54
N PRO A 81 6.70 -9.50 19.43
CA PRO A 81 7.27 -8.17 19.20
C PRO A 81 6.92 -7.66 17.81
N ILE A 82 6.73 -6.36 17.72
CA ILE A 82 6.49 -5.69 16.44
C ILE A 82 7.39 -4.48 16.26
N GLN A 83 7.81 -4.26 15.01
CA GLN A 83 8.37 -3.01 14.53
C GLN A 83 7.32 -2.32 13.65
N VAL A 84 7.09 -1.03 13.86
CA VAL A 84 6.10 -0.25 13.14
C VAL A 84 6.77 0.95 12.47
N ARG A 85 6.43 1.20 11.22
CA ARG A 85 6.77 2.43 10.53
C ARG A 85 5.50 3.16 10.11
N TYR A 86 5.21 4.29 10.74
CA TYR A 86 4.20 5.23 10.26
C TYR A 86 4.79 6.13 9.17
N SER A 87 4.01 6.44 8.14
CA SER A 87 4.49 7.25 7.01
C SER A 87 3.38 8.05 6.33
N LEU A 88 3.81 9.03 5.52
CA LEU A 88 2.94 9.72 4.56
C LEU A 88 3.15 9.14 3.17
N GLY A 89 2.11 9.14 2.34
CA GLY A 89 2.25 8.75 0.94
C GLY A 89 3.06 9.77 0.14
N GLY A 90 3.92 9.28 -0.78
CA GLY A 90 4.72 10.10 -1.69
C GLY A 90 6.00 10.67 -1.09
N ALA A 91 6.40 11.86 -1.56
CA ALA A 91 7.60 12.59 -1.15
C ALA A 91 7.59 13.02 0.32
N PHE A 92 8.73 13.51 0.79
CA PHE A 92 8.81 14.13 2.12
C PHE A 92 8.00 15.42 2.14
N LYS A 93 6.99 15.50 3.02
CA LYS A 93 6.03 16.61 3.09
C LYS A 93 5.45 16.80 4.49
N ASP A 94 4.67 17.87 4.65
CA ASP A 94 3.92 18.19 5.87
C ASP A 94 2.93 17.06 6.25
N ASP A 95 2.75 16.82 7.54
CA ASP A 95 1.79 15.87 8.10
C ASP A 95 0.31 16.21 7.78
N LYS A 96 0.02 17.38 7.23
CA LYS A 96 -1.32 17.78 6.75
C LYS A 96 -1.75 17.07 5.44
N SER A 97 -0.97 16.11 4.96
CA SER A 97 -1.40 15.23 3.87
C SER A 97 -2.46 14.23 4.31
N LYS A 98 -3.44 13.95 3.45
CA LYS A 98 -4.51 12.98 3.74
C LYS A 98 -4.02 11.53 3.73
N THR A 99 -3.06 11.18 2.86
CA THR A 99 -2.61 9.80 2.68
C THR A 99 -1.66 9.39 3.79
N ARG A 100 -2.03 8.35 4.52
CA ARG A 100 -1.24 7.71 5.57
C ARG A 100 -0.84 6.31 5.16
N GLY A 101 0.37 5.92 5.50
CA GLY A 101 0.83 4.54 5.38
C GLY A 101 1.27 4.01 6.73
N MET A 102 1.10 2.72 6.93
CA MET A 102 1.67 1.99 8.05
C MET A 102 2.25 0.67 7.54
N ALA A 103 3.48 0.40 7.93
CA ALA A 103 4.08 -0.91 7.78
C ALA A 103 4.33 -1.50 9.17
N ILE A 104 3.97 -2.75 9.37
CA ILE A 104 4.23 -3.52 10.60
C ILE A 104 5.02 -4.76 10.21
N ARG A 105 6.09 -5.07 10.95
CA ARG A 105 6.73 -6.38 10.95
C ARG A 105 6.50 -7.03 12.29
N ILE A 106 5.80 -8.17 12.27
CA ILE A 106 5.65 -9.08 13.41
C ILE A 106 6.77 -10.11 13.28
N THR A 107 7.47 -10.43 14.34
CA THR A 107 8.55 -11.44 14.31
C THR A 107 8.39 -12.42 15.45
N ASP A 108 8.47 -13.71 15.16
CA ASP A 108 8.64 -14.71 16.21
C ASP A 108 10.13 -14.81 16.57
N PRO A 109 10.51 -14.48 17.81
CA PRO A 109 11.92 -14.53 18.22
C PRO A 109 12.48 -15.97 18.34
N LYS A 110 11.62 -17.00 18.27
CA LYS A 110 12.05 -18.40 18.44
C LYS A 110 12.49 -19.04 17.13
N ASP A 111 11.74 -18.85 16.06
CA ASP A 111 12.01 -19.49 14.76
C ASP A 111 12.20 -18.50 13.62
N SER A 112 12.17 -17.20 13.95
CA SER A 112 12.30 -16.09 12.97
C SER A 112 11.17 -16.04 11.95
N ALA A 113 10.04 -16.72 12.20
CA ALA A 113 8.86 -16.52 11.39
C ALA A 113 8.42 -15.05 11.44
N SER A 114 8.05 -14.49 10.30
CA SER A 114 7.66 -13.08 10.22
C SER A 114 6.36 -12.87 9.44
N TRP A 115 5.75 -11.73 9.66
CA TRP A 115 4.64 -11.23 8.89
C TRP A 115 4.80 -9.73 8.69
N THR A 116 5.00 -9.32 7.45
CA THR A 116 5.07 -7.91 7.10
C THR A 116 3.74 -7.44 6.52
N MET A 117 3.12 -6.45 7.15
CA MET A 117 1.85 -5.86 6.74
C MET A 117 2.12 -4.44 6.24
N VAL A 118 1.81 -4.16 4.97
CA VAL A 118 1.91 -2.83 4.37
C VAL A 118 0.51 -2.32 4.06
N MET A 119 0.13 -1.23 4.69
CA MET A 119 -1.24 -0.74 4.74
C MET A 119 -1.34 0.74 4.41
N LEU A 120 -2.52 1.14 3.94
CA LEU A 120 -2.92 2.53 3.74
C LEU A 120 -4.13 2.86 4.62
N ASN A 121 -4.40 4.16 4.81
CA ASN A 121 -5.64 4.61 5.44
C ASN A 121 -6.83 4.64 4.46
N THR A 122 -6.74 3.92 3.37
CA THR A 122 -7.76 3.74 2.35
C THR A 122 -8.00 2.26 2.11
N GLU A 123 -9.25 1.85 1.91
CA GLU A 123 -9.63 0.46 1.61
C GLU A 123 -9.35 0.05 0.17
N ILE A 124 -9.13 1.04 -0.70
CA ILE A 124 -8.85 0.85 -2.12
C ILE A 124 -7.56 1.55 -2.53
N ASN A 125 -6.96 1.06 -3.60
CA ASN A 125 -5.85 1.71 -4.29
C ASN A 125 -6.35 2.58 -5.46
N PHE A 126 -5.48 3.43 -5.98
CA PHE A 126 -5.76 4.28 -7.15
C PHE A 126 -5.56 3.56 -8.49
N ALA A 127 -4.95 2.37 -8.51
CA ALA A 127 -4.63 1.64 -9.73
C ALA A 127 -4.95 0.16 -9.60
N LYS A 128 -5.44 -0.46 -10.67
CA LYS A 128 -5.76 -1.89 -10.72
C LYS A 128 -4.69 -2.74 -11.41
N ASN A 129 -3.75 -2.12 -12.12
CA ASN A 129 -2.69 -2.81 -12.87
C ASN A 129 -1.42 -1.95 -12.94
N PRO A 130 -0.27 -2.51 -13.37
CA PRO A 130 1.01 -1.80 -13.48
C PRO A 130 0.96 -0.55 -14.35
N LYS A 131 0.21 -0.59 -15.45
CA LYS A 131 0.06 0.56 -16.37
C LYS A 131 -0.58 1.75 -15.66
N GLU A 132 -1.74 1.54 -15.05
CA GLU A 132 -2.41 2.60 -14.28
C GLU A 132 -1.53 3.08 -13.12
N PHE A 133 -0.85 2.15 -12.43
CA PHE A 133 0.04 2.50 -11.32
C PHE A 133 1.18 3.41 -11.79
N GLY A 134 1.89 3.06 -12.84
CA GLY A 134 2.98 3.86 -13.39
C GLY A 134 2.50 5.20 -13.95
N GLN A 135 1.43 5.20 -14.75
CA GLN A 135 0.84 6.41 -15.33
C GLN A 135 0.38 7.41 -14.26
N PHE A 136 -0.14 6.94 -13.12
CA PHE A 136 -0.55 7.80 -12.02
C PHE A 136 0.61 8.65 -11.48
N PHE A 137 1.81 8.12 -11.43
CA PHE A 137 2.99 8.88 -11.02
C PHE A 137 3.62 9.63 -12.20
N GLU A 138 3.72 9.01 -13.37
CA GLU A 138 4.34 9.62 -14.56
C GLU A 138 3.63 10.92 -15.00
N MET A 139 2.29 11.00 -14.89
CA MET A 139 1.55 12.22 -15.21
C MET A 139 1.93 13.44 -14.33
N ARG A 140 2.64 13.20 -13.21
CA ARG A 140 3.11 14.23 -12.27
C ARG A 140 4.56 14.64 -12.51
N LEU A 141 5.25 14.00 -13.46
CA LEU A 141 6.60 14.41 -13.83
C LEU A 141 6.54 15.81 -14.50
N PRO A 142 7.45 16.72 -14.12
CA PRO A 142 7.50 18.02 -14.74
C PRO A 142 7.99 17.92 -16.20
N VAL A 143 7.32 18.62 -17.09
CA VAL A 143 7.75 18.84 -18.47
C VAL A 143 8.24 20.27 -18.55
N ASN A 144 9.50 20.48 -18.97
CA ASN A 144 10.13 21.82 -18.99
C ASN A 144 10.03 22.54 -17.62
N GLY A 145 10.20 21.79 -16.52
CA GLY A 145 10.16 22.32 -15.16
C GLY A 145 8.78 22.61 -14.59
N LYS A 146 7.69 22.29 -15.31
CA LYS A 146 6.31 22.53 -14.88
C LYS A 146 5.50 21.25 -14.88
N VAL A 147 4.72 21.03 -13.83
CA VAL A 147 3.73 19.95 -13.77
C VAL A 147 2.47 20.39 -14.51
N ASP A 148 2.01 19.53 -15.42
CA ASP A 148 0.81 19.78 -16.23
C ASP A 148 -0.45 19.41 -15.42
N GLN A 149 -1.05 20.40 -14.78
CA GLN A 149 -2.24 20.20 -13.94
C GLN A 149 -3.49 19.88 -14.78
N GLU A 150 -3.57 20.35 -16.02
CA GLU A 150 -4.69 20.05 -16.91
C GLU A 150 -4.67 18.57 -17.32
N LYS A 151 -3.51 18.06 -17.70
CA LYS A 151 -3.30 16.63 -17.99
C LYS A 151 -3.66 15.77 -16.78
N ILE A 152 -3.21 16.14 -15.58
CA ILE A 152 -3.54 15.41 -14.34
C ILE A 152 -5.05 15.37 -14.13
N SER A 153 -5.71 16.53 -14.21
CA SER A 153 -7.16 16.64 -14.01
C SER A 153 -7.94 15.81 -15.01
N LYS A 154 -7.53 15.84 -16.28
CA LYS A 154 -8.12 15.05 -17.35
C LYS A 154 -7.97 13.55 -17.08
N MET A 155 -6.77 13.08 -16.76
CA MET A 155 -6.54 11.66 -16.48
C MET A 155 -7.31 11.17 -15.24
N ILE A 156 -7.44 12.01 -14.19
CA ILE A 156 -8.25 11.66 -13.02
C ILE A 156 -9.73 11.48 -13.40
N GLN A 157 -10.24 12.23 -14.36
CA GLN A 157 -11.62 12.11 -14.82
C GLN A 157 -11.84 10.92 -15.76
N GLU A 158 -10.89 10.64 -16.65
CA GLU A 158 -11.02 9.62 -17.70
C GLU A 158 -10.74 8.20 -17.20
N VAL A 159 -9.81 8.02 -16.25
CA VAL A 159 -9.46 6.71 -15.71
C VAL A 159 -10.34 6.40 -14.50
N ASP A 160 -11.17 5.36 -14.61
CA ASP A 160 -12.15 4.98 -13.58
C ASP A 160 -11.51 4.78 -12.20
N SER A 161 -10.36 4.09 -12.14
CA SER A 161 -9.64 3.83 -10.90
C SER A 161 -9.22 5.12 -10.19
N TYR A 162 -8.72 6.10 -10.95
CA TYR A 162 -8.29 7.39 -10.40
C TYR A 162 -9.46 8.21 -9.92
N ARG A 163 -10.55 8.25 -10.72
CA ARG A 163 -11.78 8.95 -10.37
C ARG A 163 -12.40 8.39 -9.09
N ASN A 164 -12.51 7.05 -9.00
CA ASN A 164 -13.08 6.38 -7.82
C ASN A 164 -12.21 6.61 -6.58
N PHE A 165 -10.88 6.54 -6.72
CA PHE A 165 -9.96 6.83 -5.63
C PHE A 165 -10.04 8.29 -5.16
N ALA A 166 -10.12 9.25 -6.08
CA ALA A 166 -10.31 10.66 -5.75
C ALA A 166 -11.61 10.87 -4.97
N ALA A 167 -12.75 10.32 -5.47
CA ALA A 167 -14.04 10.40 -4.79
C ALA A 167 -14.06 9.71 -3.42
N TYR A 168 -13.27 8.63 -3.24
CA TYR A 168 -13.10 7.97 -1.95
C TYR A 168 -12.32 8.87 -0.98
N THR A 169 -11.17 9.39 -1.42
CA THR A 169 -10.28 10.20 -0.57
C THR A 169 -10.85 11.58 -0.23
N ASP A 170 -11.78 12.10 -1.04
CA ASP A 170 -12.48 13.36 -0.72
C ASP A 170 -13.32 13.27 0.55
N LYS A 171 -13.79 12.07 0.88
CA LYS A 171 -14.56 11.78 2.10
C LYS A 171 -13.69 11.59 3.34
N ILE A 172 -12.38 11.51 3.19
CA ILE A 172 -11.44 11.30 4.28
C ILE A 172 -10.83 12.64 4.70
N GLY A 173 -10.85 12.91 6.00
CA GLY A 173 -10.16 14.05 6.60
C GLY A 173 -8.69 13.76 6.92
N ILE A 174 -7.99 14.76 7.41
CA ILE A 174 -6.65 14.62 7.96
C ILE A 174 -6.75 14.09 9.38
N SER A 175 -6.25 12.88 9.65
CA SER A 175 -6.32 12.26 10.98
C SER A 175 -5.61 13.09 12.03
N LYS A 176 -6.20 13.22 13.23
CA LYS A 176 -5.63 13.97 14.35
C LYS A 176 -4.31 13.39 14.85
N SER A 177 -4.19 12.08 14.82
CA SER A 177 -3.01 11.33 15.26
C SER A 177 -2.95 9.97 14.58
N VAL A 178 -1.87 9.26 14.75
CA VAL A 178 -1.79 7.85 14.34
C VAL A 178 -2.79 7.00 15.15
N ALA A 179 -3.06 7.35 16.42
CA ALA A 179 -4.06 6.69 17.27
C ALA A 179 -5.52 6.88 16.81
N ASN A 180 -5.76 7.75 15.83
CA ASN A 180 -7.07 7.99 15.25
C ASN A 180 -7.14 7.64 13.76
N THR A 181 -6.12 6.95 13.22
CA THR A 181 -6.04 6.59 11.82
C THR A 181 -6.36 5.11 11.65
N PRO A 182 -7.39 4.73 10.91
CA PRO A 182 -7.60 3.34 10.51
C PRO A 182 -6.62 2.97 9.40
N PHE A 183 -6.23 1.67 9.32
CA PHE A 183 -5.37 1.18 8.27
C PHE A 183 -5.94 -0.10 7.65
N PHE A 184 -5.74 -0.26 6.35
CA PHE A 184 -6.34 -1.32 5.56
C PHE A 184 -5.32 -2.00 4.66
N SER A 185 -5.45 -3.30 4.49
CA SER A 185 -4.84 -4.00 3.37
C SER A 185 -5.61 -3.66 2.10
N ILE A 186 -4.89 -3.22 1.07
CA ILE A 186 -5.47 -3.00 -0.26
C ILE A 186 -5.49 -4.29 -1.11
N HIS A 187 -4.68 -5.25 -0.74
CA HIS A 187 -4.61 -6.58 -1.36
C HIS A 187 -5.49 -7.57 -0.62
N THR A 188 -5.95 -8.59 -1.33
CA THR A 188 -6.65 -9.74 -0.75
C THR A 188 -5.67 -10.89 -0.58
N PHE A 189 -5.50 -11.35 0.65
CA PHE A 189 -4.68 -12.51 1.00
C PHE A 189 -5.56 -13.73 1.21
N TYR A 190 -4.97 -14.92 1.16
CA TYR A 190 -5.70 -16.16 1.29
C TYR A 190 -5.24 -16.91 2.54
N PHE A 191 -6.14 -17.08 3.51
CA PHE A 191 -5.86 -17.69 4.81
C PHE A 191 -6.28 -19.15 4.82
N LYS A 192 -5.38 -20.05 5.18
CA LYS A 192 -5.70 -21.47 5.34
C LYS A 192 -6.78 -21.65 6.41
N GLN A 193 -7.82 -22.42 6.11
CA GLN A 193 -8.86 -22.74 7.09
C GLN A 193 -8.35 -23.71 8.15
N ALA A 194 -8.82 -23.57 9.39
CA ALA A 194 -8.37 -24.41 10.51
C ALA A 194 -8.75 -25.88 10.36
N ASP A 195 -9.87 -26.18 9.71
CA ASP A 195 -10.46 -27.51 9.61
C ASP A 195 -10.43 -28.12 8.19
N ARG A 196 -9.84 -27.40 7.23
CA ARG A 196 -9.85 -27.78 5.80
C ARG A 196 -8.57 -27.36 5.10
N GLU A 197 -8.26 -28.03 4.00
CA GLU A 197 -7.14 -27.67 3.12
C GLU A 197 -7.46 -26.46 2.20
N ASN A 198 -8.61 -25.83 2.36
CA ASN A 198 -9.02 -24.67 1.57
C ASN A 198 -8.50 -23.36 2.17
N TYR A 199 -8.45 -22.33 1.34
CA TYR A 199 -8.07 -20.98 1.73
C TYR A 199 -9.24 -20.02 1.61
N LEU A 200 -9.36 -19.10 2.58
CA LEU A 200 -10.37 -18.04 2.60
C LEU A 200 -9.75 -16.74 2.11
N PRO A 201 -10.30 -16.11 1.07
CA PRO A 201 -9.90 -14.77 0.67
C PRO A 201 -10.36 -13.75 1.72
N ALA A 202 -9.43 -12.96 2.23
CA ALA A 202 -9.71 -11.92 3.19
C ALA A 202 -8.78 -10.71 3.02
N ARG A 203 -9.28 -9.55 3.43
CA ARG A 203 -8.49 -8.34 3.68
C ARG A 203 -8.42 -8.13 5.18
N TRP A 204 -7.40 -7.42 5.65
CA TRP A 204 -7.39 -7.00 7.04
C TRP A 204 -7.58 -5.52 7.19
N LYS A 205 -8.13 -5.13 8.31
CA LYS A 205 -8.22 -3.75 8.76
C LYS A 205 -7.75 -3.62 10.20
N LEU A 206 -7.09 -2.51 10.48
CA LEU A 206 -6.72 -2.09 11.81
C LEU A 206 -7.61 -0.92 12.22
N VAL A 207 -8.41 -1.15 13.23
CA VAL A 207 -9.34 -0.16 13.78
C VAL A 207 -8.70 0.46 15.01
N PRO A 208 -8.48 1.79 15.04
CA PRO A 208 -7.91 2.45 16.21
C PRO A 208 -8.85 2.36 17.39
N SER A 209 -8.34 1.96 18.56
CA SER A 209 -9.15 1.80 19.79
C SER A 209 -9.76 3.11 20.28
N GLU A 210 -9.14 4.25 19.97
CA GLU A 210 -9.67 5.60 20.28
C GLU A 210 -10.68 6.12 19.23
N GLY A 211 -10.99 5.31 18.22
CA GLY A 211 -11.87 5.70 17.13
C GLY A 211 -11.21 6.62 16.08
N VAL A 212 -11.88 6.77 14.95
CA VAL A 212 -11.43 7.62 13.84
C VAL A 212 -11.78 9.08 14.17
N ALA A 213 -10.79 9.97 14.06
CA ALA A 213 -11.00 11.40 14.26
C ALA A 213 -10.09 12.24 13.34
N TYR A 214 -10.65 13.34 12.84
CA TYR A 214 -9.99 14.25 11.91
C TYR A 214 -9.78 15.63 12.53
N LEU A 215 -8.76 16.35 12.06
CA LEU A 215 -8.53 17.74 12.40
C LEU A 215 -9.65 18.62 11.85
N ASN A 216 -10.14 19.54 12.66
CA ASN A 216 -10.97 20.65 12.17
C ASN A 216 -10.08 21.79 11.60
N GLU A 217 -10.69 22.82 11.01
CA GLU A 217 -9.96 23.92 10.38
C GLU A 217 -9.01 24.66 11.34
N ALA A 218 -9.44 24.92 12.59
CA ALA A 218 -8.62 25.61 13.57
C ALA A 218 -7.41 24.75 13.98
N GLN A 219 -7.63 23.45 14.20
CA GLN A 219 -6.57 22.50 14.48
C GLN A 219 -5.60 22.36 13.30
N MET A 220 -6.09 22.35 12.06
CA MET A 220 -5.25 22.31 10.86
C MET A 220 -4.35 23.55 10.74
N LYS A 221 -4.86 24.74 11.09
CA LYS A 221 -4.07 25.98 11.05
C LYS A 221 -2.95 25.98 12.09
N SER A 222 -3.20 25.44 13.29
CA SER A 222 -2.24 25.43 14.40
C SER A 222 -1.29 24.22 14.43
N ALA A 223 -1.60 23.14 13.71
CA ALA A 223 -0.78 21.94 13.67
C ALA A 223 0.60 22.22 13.06
N SER A 224 1.65 21.70 13.68
CA SER A 224 3.01 21.71 13.13
C SER A 224 3.11 20.82 11.89
N SER A 225 4.21 20.93 11.16
CA SER A 225 4.50 20.02 10.04
C SER A 225 4.73 18.58 10.47
N ASP A 226 5.05 18.34 11.74
CA ASP A 226 5.45 17.05 12.33
C ASP A 226 4.51 16.58 13.44
N PHE A 227 3.28 17.09 13.47
CA PHE A 227 2.35 16.88 14.57
C PHE A 227 2.03 15.40 14.87
N LEU A 228 2.13 14.50 13.89
CA LEU A 228 1.89 13.07 14.09
C LEU A 228 2.96 12.43 14.98
N LYS A 229 4.24 12.74 14.71
CA LYS A 229 5.36 12.26 15.53
C LYS A 229 5.37 12.92 16.90
N GLU A 230 5.08 14.21 16.96
CA GLU A 230 4.99 14.97 18.21
C GLU A 230 3.86 14.43 19.12
N ASP A 231 2.66 14.18 18.57
CA ASP A 231 1.57 13.55 19.30
C ASP A 231 1.97 12.16 19.81
N PHE A 232 2.57 11.33 18.96
CA PHE A 232 3.03 10.01 19.35
C PHE A 232 4.05 10.08 20.50
N GLN A 233 5.05 10.97 20.43
CA GLN A 233 6.03 11.17 21.50
C GLN A 233 5.38 11.59 22.82
N ASN A 234 4.41 12.50 22.75
CA ASN A 234 3.68 12.96 23.95
C ASN A 234 2.84 11.84 24.58
N ARG A 235 2.22 10.98 23.75
CA ARG A 235 1.49 9.80 24.22
C ARG A 235 2.40 8.82 24.95
N ILE A 236 3.56 8.50 24.38
CA ILE A 236 4.51 7.58 25.01
C ILE A 236 5.00 8.13 26.34
N LYS A 237 5.35 9.42 26.44
CA LYS A 237 5.71 10.08 27.69
C LYS A 237 4.60 10.03 28.75
N ALA A 238 3.34 10.03 28.32
CA ALA A 238 2.17 9.94 29.18
C ALA A 238 1.71 8.50 29.47
N ASN A 239 2.47 7.47 29.08
CA ASN A 239 2.11 6.05 29.18
C ASN A 239 0.77 5.72 28.51
N LYS A 240 0.47 6.36 27.39
CA LYS A 240 -0.73 6.12 26.56
C LYS A 240 -0.34 5.45 25.25
N PRO A 241 -0.32 4.12 25.18
CA PRO A 241 0.03 3.41 23.94
C PRO A 241 -0.97 3.74 22.83
N VAL A 242 -0.52 3.56 21.58
CA VAL A 242 -1.42 3.55 20.44
C VAL A 242 -1.88 2.12 20.22
N GLU A 243 -3.20 1.91 20.24
CA GLU A 243 -3.77 0.56 20.13
C GLU A 243 -4.67 0.44 18.90
N TYR A 244 -4.56 -0.73 18.25
CA TYR A 244 -5.44 -1.11 17.13
C TYR A 244 -5.96 -2.53 17.34
N LYS A 245 -7.24 -2.71 17.05
CA LYS A 245 -7.81 -4.05 16.86
C LYS A 245 -7.70 -4.45 15.40
N MET A 246 -7.10 -5.60 15.14
CA MET A 246 -7.01 -6.17 13.80
C MET A 246 -8.18 -7.11 13.54
N TYR A 247 -8.83 -6.93 12.41
CA TYR A 247 -9.88 -7.82 11.93
C TYR A 247 -9.53 -8.37 10.55
N LEU A 248 -9.83 -9.65 10.31
CA LEU A 248 -10.01 -10.19 8.97
C LEU A 248 -11.42 -9.87 8.50
N VAL A 249 -11.52 -9.35 7.29
CA VAL A 249 -12.78 -9.10 6.57
C VAL A 249 -12.83 -10.11 5.43
N TYR A 250 -13.70 -11.11 5.52
CA TYR A 250 -13.78 -12.19 4.54
C TYR A 250 -14.58 -11.77 3.33
N ALA A 251 -14.09 -12.16 2.14
CA ALA A 251 -14.79 -11.90 0.89
C ALA A 251 -16.14 -12.62 0.83
N ASN A 252 -17.15 -11.93 0.35
CA ASN A 252 -18.41 -12.55 -0.11
C ASN A 252 -18.22 -13.16 -1.51
N LYS A 253 -19.15 -14.00 -1.93
CA LYS A 253 -19.09 -14.73 -3.21
C LYS A 253 -18.88 -13.84 -4.45
N ASN A 254 -19.40 -12.61 -4.41
CA ASN A 254 -19.37 -11.69 -5.55
C ASN A 254 -18.30 -10.60 -5.42
N ASP A 255 -17.48 -10.62 -4.37
CA ASP A 255 -16.42 -9.64 -4.21
C ASP A 255 -15.27 -9.92 -5.17
N ILE A 256 -14.71 -8.85 -5.72
CA ILE A 256 -13.54 -8.91 -6.58
C ILE A 256 -12.30 -9.04 -5.68
N THR A 257 -11.63 -10.19 -5.73
CA THR A 257 -10.48 -10.50 -4.86
C THR A 257 -9.12 -10.27 -5.50
N ASN A 258 -9.09 -10.08 -6.81
CA ASN A 258 -7.86 -9.90 -7.60
C ASN A 258 -7.71 -8.48 -8.16
N GLU A 259 -8.32 -7.49 -7.51
CA GLU A 259 -8.22 -6.09 -7.90
C GLU A 259 -8.16 -5.17 -6.68
N THR A 260 -7.11 -4.36 -6.61
CA THR A 260 -6.86 -3.45 -5.47
C THR A 260 -7.76 -2.21 -5.44
N THR A 261 -8.43 -1.88 -6.55
CA THR A 261 -9.35 -0.75 -6.66
C THR A 261 -10.78 -1.12 -6.32
N ALA A 262 -11.07 -2.41 -6.12
CA ALA A 262 -12.41 -2.89 -5.79
C ALA A 262 -12.74 -2.66 -4.32
N LEU A 263 -13.72 -1.79 -4.07
CA LEU A 263 -14.29 -1.61 -2.74
C LEU A 263 -15.32 -2.72 -2.49
N TRP A 264 -15.10 -3.51 -1.45
CA TRP A 264 -16.09 -4.49 -1.01
C TRP A 264 -17.24 -3.77 -0.29
N SER A 265 -18.43 -3.90 -0.82
CA SER A 265 -19.60 -3.19 -0.32
C SER A 265 -20.57 -4.12 0.44
N GLY A 266 -21.32 -3.56 1.38
CA GLY A 266 -22.27 -4.31 2.18
C GLY A 266 -21.65 -4.94 3.43
N LYS A 267 -22.39 -5.88 4.03
CA LYS A 267 -21.99 -6.54 5.26
C LYS A 267 -21.08 -7.74 4.96
N HIS A 268 -19.92 -7.79 5.60
CA HIS A 268 -18.97 -8.89 5.54
C HIS A 268 -18.85 -9.59 6.90
N LYS A 269 -18.47 -10.86 6.88
CA LYS A 269 -18.01 -11.53 8.09
C LYS A 269 -16.68 -10.91 8.48
N GLU A 270 -16.55 -10.54 9.76
CA GLU A 270 -15.33 -10.01 10.34
C GLU A 270 -14.94 -10.85 11.56
N SER A 271 -13.67 -11.19 11.68
CA SER A 271 -13.15 -11.92 12.84
C SER A 271 -11.98 -11.17 13.45
N LEU A 272 -12.02 -10.98 14.77
CA LEU A 272 -10.92 -10.37 15.51
C LEU A 272 -9.69 -11.28 15.45
N VAL A 273 -8.56 -10.73 15.00
CA VAL A 273 -7.28 -11.44 14.92
C VAL A 273 -6.42 -11.18 16.14
N GLY A 274 -6.48 -9.98 16.68
CA GLY A 274 -5.70 -9.59 17.85
C GLY A 274 -5.62 -8.07 18.03
N THR A 275 -4.77 -7.66 18.97
CA THR A 275 -4.55 -6.26 19.32
C THR A 275 -3.08 -5.88 19.15
N PHE A 276 -2.83 -4.82 18.42
CA PHE A 276 -1.53 -4.15 18.36
C PHE A 276 -1.44 -3.08 19.44
N LYS A 277 -0.36 -3.09 20.22
CA LYS A 277 -0.03 -2.06 21.21
C LYS A 277 1.33 -1.46 20.86
N VAL A 278 1.35 -0.22 20.38
CA VAL A 278 2.57 0.51 20.02
C VAL A 278 2.88 1.49 21.14
N ASN A 279 3.95 1.22 21.88
CA ASN A 279 4.22 1.85 23.18
C ASN A 279 5.63 2.45 23.33
N ALA A 280 6.45 2.40 22.28
CA ALA A 280 7.78 3.02 22.29
C ALA A 280 8.13 3.58 20.91
N LEU A 281 8.97 4.63 20.87
CA LEU A 281 9.75 4.93 19.68
C LEU A 281 10.80 3.86 19.49
N SER A 282 11.15 3.55 18.25
CA SER A 282 12.30 2.71 17.97
C SER A 282 13.59 3.50 18.12
N ASP A 283 14.58 2.91 18.78
CA ASP A 283 15.94 3.44 18.81
C ASP A 283 16.66 3.23 17.46
N GLU A 284 16.21 2.26 16.67
CA GLU A 284 16.72 1.98 15.33
C GLU A 284 15.95 2.78 14.27
N ASP A 285 16.69 3.28 13.28
CA ASP A 285 16.09 3.99 12.14
C ASP A 285 15.56 3.02 11.08
N CYS A 286 14.32 2.59 11.24
CA CYS A 286 13.63 1.74 10.26
C CYS A 286 13.39 2.41 8.89
N ASN A 287 13.79 3.67 8.70
CA ASN A 287 13.70 4.33 7.40
C ASN A 287 14.62 3.69 6.36
N PHE A 288 15.71 3.05 6.80
CA PHE A 288 16.60 2.28 5.92
C PHE A 288 16.07 0.87 5.62
N ASP A 289 15.09 0.37 6.39
CA ASP A 289 14.50 -0.94 6.15
C ASP A 289 13.61 -0.99 4.92
N VAL A 290 13.36 -2.21 4.45
CA VAL A 290 12.32 -2.54 3.47
C VAL A 290 11.25 -3.42 4.12
N TYR A 291 9.99 -3.14 3.80
CA TYR A 291 8.84 -3.91 4.25
C TYR A 291 8.20 -4.58 3.04
N PHE A 292 8.60 -5.81 2.76
CA PHE A 292 8.06 -6.57 1.62
C PHE A 292 6.66 -7.09 1.92
N PRO A 293 5.64 -6.73 1.14
CA PRO A 293 4.30 -7.30 1.30
C PRO A 293 4.24 -8.82 1.10
N SER A 294 5.25 -9.40 0.45
CA SER A 294 5.39 -10.85 0.23
C SER A 294 5.92 -11.61 1.45
N ASP A 295 6.39 -10.93 2.49
CA ASP A 295 6.78 -11.55 3.75
C ASP A 295 5.52 -11.90 4.55
N VAL A 296 4.98 -13.09 4.32
CA VAL A 296 3.76 -13.62 4.94
C VAL A 296 4.07 -14.92 5.68
N PRO A 297 3.41 -15.20 6.81
CA PRO A 297 3.66 -16.40 7.59
C PRO A 297 3.07 -17.64 6.92
N GLN A 298 3.49 -18.81 7.40
CA GLN A 298 2.85 -20.08 7.05
C GLN A 298 1.33 -20.00 7.30
N GLY A 299 0.53 -20.54 6.38
CA GLY A 299 -0.93 -20.50 6.44
C GLY A 299 -1.54 -19.26 5.76
N VAL A 300 -0.71 -18.36 5.23
CA VAL A 300 -1.17 -17.21 4.44
C VAL A 300 -0.56 -17.28 3.05
N ASN A 301 -1.40 -17.30 2.01
CA ASN A 301 -0.96 -17.22 0.62
C ASN A 301 -1.05 -15.78 0.11
N PRO A 302 -0.15 -15.40 -0.82
CA PRO A 302 -0.08 -14.05 -1.38
C PRO A 302 -1.30 -13.70 -2.24
N PRO A 303 -1.52 -12.40 -2.47
CA PRO A 303 -2.53 -11.87 -3.40
C PRO A 303 -2.35 -12.35 -4.84
N GLN A 304 -3.47 -12.33 -5.58
CA GLN A 304 -3.51 -12.70 -7.00
C GLN A 304 -3.75 -11.49 -7.92
N ASP A 305 -3.73 -10.28 -7.37
CA ASP A 305 -3.88 -9.08 -8.18
C ASP A 305 -2.56 -8.71 -8.90
N PRO A 306 -2.64 -8.07 -10.10
CA PRO A 306 -1.47 -7.83 -10.94
C PRO A 306 -0.49 -6.78 -10.40
N LEU A 307 -0.82 -6.10 -9.28
CA LEU A 307 0.09 -5.13 -8.65
C LEU A 307 1.00 -5.74 -7.59
N PHE A 308 0.68 -6.95 -7.09
CA PHE A 308 1.38 -7.49 -5.94
C PHE A 308 2.87 -7.74 -6.24
N ASP A 309 3.15 -8.49 -7.31
CA ASP A 309 4.53 -8.86 -7.65
C ASP A 309 5.37 -7.65 -8.05
N ILE A 310 4.83 -6.79 -8.93
CA ILE A 310 5.55 -5.61 -9.39
C ILE A 310 5.84 -4.61 -8.25
N ARG A 311 5.00 -4.55 -7.23
CA ARG A 311 5.26 -3.76 -6.03
C ARG A 311 6.44 -4.33 -5.24
N ASN A 312 6.50 -5.65 -5.04
CA ASN A 312 7.62 -6.29 -4.36
C ASN A 312 8.95 -6.06 -5.11
N GLU A 313 8.95 -6.20 -6.43
CA GLU A 313 10.10 -5.93 -7.27
C GLU A 313 10.54 -4.45 -7.18
N ALA A 314 9.61 -3.50 -7.27
CA ALA A 314 9.91 -2.07 -7.12
C ALA A 314 10.47 -1.74 -5.72
N TYR A 315 10.01 -2.43 -4.67
CA TYR A 315 10.56 -2.29 -3.32
C TYR A 315 12.01 -2.80 -3.27
N ALA A 316 12.32 -3.94 -3.90
CA ALA A 316 13.68 -4.46 -3.98
C ALA A 316 14.62 -3.50 -4.72
N ILE A 317 14.20 -2.98 -5.89
CA ILE A 317 14.98 -2.02 -6.68
C ILE A 317 15.23 -0.73 -5.88
N THR A 318 14.18 -0.14 -5.30
CA THR A 318 14.33 1.10 -4.52
C THR A 318 15.11 0.89 -3.23
N PHE A 319 15.08 -0.30 -2.64
CA PHE A 319 15.93 -0.66 -1.51
C PHE A 319 17.39 -0.76 -1.93
N GLY A 320 17.69 -1.50 -3.01
CA GLY A 320 19.04 -1.63 -3.54
C GLY A 320 19.69 -0.28 -3.89
N LYS A 321 18.94 0.65 -4.47
CA LYS A 321 19.44 2.00 -4.79
C LYS A 321 19.78 2.86 -3.55
N ARG A 322 19.39 2.45 -2.34
CA ARG A 322 19.66 3.16 -1.09
C ARG A 322 20.84 2.59 -0.28
N GLN A 323 21.37 1.43 -0.70
CA GLN A 323 22.54 0.81 -0.07
C GLN A 323 23.84 1.44 -0.57
#